data_fd49f20dfaf09dc87ccee116dca0bfa3
#
_entry.id   fd49f20dfaf09dc87ccee116dca0bfa3
#
_cell.length_a   1.000
_cell.length_b   1.000
_cell.length_c   1.000
_cell.angle_alpha   90.00
_cell.angle_beta   90.00
_cell.angle_gamma   90.00
#
_symmetry.space_group_name_H-M   'P 1'
#
loop_
_entity.id
_entity.type
_entity.pdbx_description
1 polymer ?
#
loop_
_entity_poly.entity_id
_entity_poly.type
_entity_poly.pdbx_seq_one_letter_code
_entity_poly.pdbx_strand_id
1 'polypeptide(L)'
;MKKSIKTMFFTLASIVSVSAYSQDMISLRNGEKIKANVKEVSESEVVFTYDKETVINKLPTYQIAQIKFKSGRVQKFEASNTQASDPNAQANALLEAYNASIGRKGQGNYSSNTNTTSPYTFNIPEPNYAGTVLLIDENGNTLGTLENQKVAIRTNSNAGVFIVGVGSTKTRQYVKGKSSPLRVKKGKILLLAKSINNFSNPNEVIEVFKLEQGKKDRSIVISEAHTYGGTKSSDIDYLPFNAYPYKGSSYLIELNIDQAGEYAIALNGSNLNFSLFGVD
;
A
#
# COMPACT_ATOMS: atom_id res chain seq x y z
N MET A 1 -69.92 14.91 -59.90
CA MET A 1 -68.45 14.97 -59.89
C MET A 1 -67.97 15.30 -58.50
N LYS A 2 -67.52 14.32 -57.70
CA LYS A 2 -66.93 14.55 -56.38
C LYS A 2 -65.48 14.01 -56.39
N LYS A 3 -64.55 14.92 -56.30
CA LYS A 3 -63.10 14.57 -56.20
C LYS A 3 -62.79 14.22 -54.74
N SER A 4 -62.33 13.01 -54.53
CA SER A 4 -61.78 12.52 -53.25
C SER A 4 -60.33 12.93 -53.10
N ILE A 5 -60.02 13.69 -52.05
CA ILE A 5 -58.67 14.06 -51.66
C ILE A 5 -58.16 12.97 -50.75
N LYS A 6 -57.12 12.20 -51.17
CA LYS A 6 -56.39 11.27 -50.34
C LYS A 6 -55.36 12.04 -49.52
N THR A 7 -55.57 12.12 -48.20
CA THR A 7 -54.65 12.69 -47.26
C THR A 7 -53.53 11.63 -46.98
N MET A 8 -52.32 11.94 -47.40
CA MET A 8 -51.13 11.11 -47.16
C MET A 8 -50.53 11.47 -45.80
N PHE A 9 -50.68 10.59 -44.81
CA PHE A 9 -50.03 10.71 -43.51
C PHE A 9 -48.56 10.38 -43.65
N PHE A 10 -47.71 11.38 -43.44
CA PHE A 10 -46.27 11.23 -43.32
C PHE A 10 -45.95 10.94 -41.85
N THR A 11 -45.69 9.69 -41.51
CA THR A 11 -45.20 9.30 -40.20
C THR A 11 -43.74 9.69 -40.08
N LEU A 12 -43.45 10.73 -39.31
CA LEU A 12 -42.11 11.16 -38.93
C LEU A 12 -41.54 10.16 -37.91
N ALA A 13 -40.67 9.28 -38.35
CA ALA A 13 -39.94 8.38 -37.48
C ALA A 13 -38.94 9.19 -36.65
N SER A 14 -39.25 9.36 -35.37
CA SER A 14 -38.33 9.95 -34.41
C SER A 14 -37.11 9.03 -34.21
N ILE A 15 -35.99 9.41 -34.77
CA ILE A 15 -34.69 8.77 -34.48
C ILE A 15 -34.30 9.14 -33.03
N VAL A 16 -34.51 8.21 -32.12
CA VAL A 16 -33.96 8.30 -30.75
C VAL A 16 -32.46 8.19 -30.88
N SER A 17 -31.79 9.33 -30.83
CA SER A 17 -30.33 9.38 -30.70
C SER A 17 -29.94 8.79 -29.35
N VAL A 18 -29.47 7.56 -29.36
CA VAL A 18 -28.81 6.95 -28.21
C VAL A 18 -27.59 7.81 -27.91
N SER A 19 -27.60 8.51 -26.79
CA SER A 19 -26.48 9.30 -26.30
C SER A 19 -25.29 8.38 -26.16
N ALA A 20 -24.34 8.47 -27.09
CA ALA A 20 -23.08 7.78 -27.01
C ALA A 20 -22.39 8.23 -25.71
N TYR A 21 -22.04 7.28 -24.87
CA TYR A 21 -21.24 7.54 -23.68
C TYR A 21 -19.95 8.25 -24.11
N SER A 22 -19.75 9.49 -23.67
CA SER A 22 -18.63 10.31 -24.09
C SER A 22 -17.31 9.92 -23.39
N GLN A 23 -17.32 8.90 -22.55
CA GLN A 23 -16.20 8.48 -21.70
C GLN A 23 -15.99 6.98 -21.78
N ASP A 24 -14.74 6.59 -21.50
CA ASP A 24 -14.38 5.19 -21.32
C ASP A 24 -14.83 4.72 -19.92
N MET A 25 -15.14 3.43 -19.80
CA MET A 25 -15.53 2.79 -18.54
C MET A 25 -14.50 1.73 -18.20
N ILE A 26 -13.73 1.95 -17.13
CA ILE A 26 -12.83 0.97 -16.55
C ILE A 26 -13.59 0.20 -15.48
N SER A 27 -13.72 -1.11 -15.62
CA SER A 27 -14.33 -2.00 -14.63
C SER A 27 -13.23 -2.74 -13.90
N LEU A 28 -13.17 -2.58 -12.60
CA LEU A 28 -12.18 -3.25 -11.74
C LEU A 28 -12.66 -4.65 -11.36
N ARG A 29 -11.73 -5.51 -10.95
CA ARG A 29 -12.04 -6.87 -10.50
C ARG A 29 -12.82 -6.90 -9.18
N ASN A 30 -12.74 -5.84 -8.37
CA ASN A 30 -13.53 -5.67 -7.15
C ASN A 30 -14.98 -5.24 -7.41
N GLY A 31 -15.38 -5.05 -8.69
CA GLY A 31 -16.72 -4.63 -9.11
C GLY A 31 -16.90 -3.11 -9.24
N GLU A 32 -15.93 -2.33 -8.83
CA GLU A 32 -15.96 -0.87 -9.00
C GLU A 32 -15.86 -0.48 -10.48
N LYS A 33 -16.49 0.63 -10.85
CA LYS A 33 -16.48 1.18 -12.22
C LYS A 33 -16.02 2.63 -12.19
N ILE A 34 -15.00 2.92 -12.98
CA ILE A 34 -14.40 4.25 -13.12
C ILE A 34 -14.74 4.81 -14.50
N LYS A 35 -15.39 5.96 -14.53
CA LYS A 35 -15.58 6.75 -15.77
C LYS A 35 -14.33 7.59 -15.98
N ALA A 36 -13.66 7.43 -17.10
CA ALA A 36 -12.38 8.05 -17.34
C ALA A 36 -12.15 8.30 -18.85
N ASN A 37 -11.12 9.07 -19.16
CA ASN A 37 -10.55 9.18 -20.50
C ASN A 37 -9.24 8.39 -20.51
N VAL A 38 -9.26 7.19 -21.06
CA VAL A 38 -8.08 6.33 -21.19
C VAL A 38 -7.16 6.91 -22.23
N LYS A 39 -5.90 7.13 -21.86
CA LYS A 39 -4.85 7.71 -22.72
C LYS A 39 -3.97 6.62 -23.31
N GLU A 40 -3.60 5.65 -22.48
CA GLU A 40 -2.68 4.59 -22.86
C GLU A 40 -3.06 3.29 -22.13
N VAL A 41 -2.87 2.18 -22.79
CA VAL A 41 -3.00 0.83 -22.25
C VAL A 41 -1.74 0.08 -22.59
N SER A 42 -0.93 -0.21 -21.59
CA SER A 42 0.26 -1.07 -21.70
C SER A 42 -0.04 -2.47 -21.16
N GLU A 43 0.94 -3.35 -21.19
CA GLU A 43 0.82 -4.68 -20.60
C GLU A 43 0.70 -4.63 -19.07
N SER A 44 1.33 -3.66 -18.42
CA SER A 44 1.41 -3.54 -16.95
C SER A 44 0.46 -2.51 -16.35
N GLU A 45 0.15 -1.43 -17.06
CA GLU A 45 -0.64 -0.31 -16.51
C GLU A 45 -1.55 0.34 -17.55
N VAL A 46 -2.60 0.98 -17.08
CA VAL A 46 -3.51 1.83 -17.84
C VAL A 46 -3.38 3.26 -17.34
N VAL A 47 -3.10 4.18 -18.25
CA VAL A 47 -2.97 5.62 -17.98
C VAL A 47 -4.26 6.32 -18.38
N PHE A 48 -4.85 7.11 -17.48
CA PHE A 48 -6.12 7.77 -17.71
C PHE A 48 -6.23 9.11 -16.96
N THR A 49 -7.23 9.89 -17.33
CA THR A 49 -7.64 11.10 -16.59
C THR A 49 -9.11 10.99 -16.25
N TYR A 50 -9.53 11.53 -15.11
CA TYR A 50 -10.95 11.73 -14.82
C TYR A 50 -11.55 12.81 -15.73
N ASP A 51 -12.87 12.86 -15.79
CA ASP A 51 -13.58 13.86 -16.61
C ASP A 51 -13.26 15.27 -16.12
N LYS A 52 -12.92 16.15 -17.07
CA LYS A 52 -12.56 17.56 -16.81
C LYS A 52 -11.29 17.75 -15.96
N GLU A 53 -10.55 16.68 -15.70
CA GLU A 53 -9.27 16.76 -14.99
C GLU A 53 -8.10 16.59 -15.96
N THR A 54 -7.00 17.25 -15.64
CA THR A 54 -5.72 17.14 -16.39
C THR A 54 -4.73 16.22 -15.68
N VAL A 55 -5.04 15.81 -14.45
CA VAL A 55 -4.18 14.94 -13.64
C VAL A 55 -4.14 13.55 -14.25
N ILE A 56 -2.95 13.07 -14.52
CA ILE A 56 -2.70 11.73 -15.05
C ILE A 56 -2.73 10.73 -13.89
N ASN A 57 -3.57 9.71 -14.03
CA ASN A 57 -3.69 8.61 -13.10
C ASN A 57 -3.20 7.33 -13.78
N LYS A 58 -2.63 6.42 -13.01
CA LYS A 58 -2.13 5.13 -13.45
C LYS A 58 -2.81 4.02 -12.66
N LEU A 59 -3.21 2.95 -13.35
CA LEU A 59 -3.85 1.81 -12.75
C LEU A 59 -3.25 0.52 -13.31
N PRO A 60 -2.73 -0.37 -12.47
CA PRO A 60 -2.17 -1.65 -12.92
C PRO A 60 -3.22 -2.53 -13.62
N THR A 61 -2.83 -3.17 -14.72
CA THR A 61 -3.74 -4.00 -15.54
C THR A 61 -4.32 -5.18 -14.77
N TYR A 62 -3.60 -5.73 -13.80
CA TYR A 62 -4.09 -6.85 -12.96
C TYR A 62 -5.30 -6.48 -12.10
N GLN A 63 -5.53 -5.19 -11.80
CA GLN A 63 -6.71 -4.72 -11.07
C GLN A 63 -7.94 -4.59 -11.96
N ILE A 64 -7.76 -4.55 -13.28
CA ILE A 64 -8.80 -4.27 -14.25
C ILE A 64 -9.40 -5.59 -14.76
N ALA A 65 -10.72 -5.69 -14.74
CA ALA A 65 -11.45 -6.79 -15.38
C ALA A 65 -11.65 -6.50 -16.87
N GLN A 66 -12.08 -5.28 -17.20
CA GLN A 66 -12.26 -4.84 -18.58
C GLN A 66 -12.32 -3.32 -18.71
N ILE A 67 -12.02 -2.84 -19.91
CA ILE A 67 -12.26 -1.46 -20.33
C ILE A 67 -13.26 -1.46 -21.47
N LYS A 68 -14.36 -0.72 -21.32
CA LYS A 68 -15.28 -0.39 -22.39
C LYS A 68 -14.98 1.01 -22.86
N PHE A 69 -14.40 1.13 -24.05
CA PHE A 69 -14.07 2.43 -24.64
C PHE A 69 -15.31 3.14 -25.16
N LYS A 70 -15.25 4.46 -25.25
CA LYS A 70 -16.32 5.30 -25.86
C LYS A 70 -16.64 4.89 -27.29
N SER A 71 -15.71 4.28 -28.01
CA SER A 71 -15.92 3.71 -29.34
C SER A 71 -16.79 2.46 -29.36
N GLY A 72 -17.17 1.92 -28.20
CA GLY A 72 -17.86 0.64 -28.05
C GLY A 72 -16.94 -0.58 -28.00
N ARG A 73 -15.64 -0.42 -28.29
CA ARG A 73 -14.64 -1.51 -28.16
C ARG A 73 -14.53 -1.93 -26.68
N VAL A 74 -14.48 -3.22 -26.45
CA VAL A 74 -14.24 -3.79 -25.11
C VAL A 74 -12.91 -4.51 -25.12
N GLN A 75 -12.04 -4.18 -24.18
CA GLN A 75 -10.79 -4.87 -23.90
C GLN A 75 -10.92 -5.55 -22.55
N LYS A 76 -10.83 -6.87 -22.55
CA LYS A 76 -10.81 -7.67 -21.32
C LYS A 76 -9.37 -7.94 -20.92
N PHE A 77 -9.13 -7.97 -19.62
CA PHE A 77 -7.86 -8.37 -19.03
C PHE A 77 -8.08 -9.71 -18.35
N GLU A 78 -7.50 -10.76 -18.88
CA GLU A 78 -7.62 -12.08 -18.29
C GLU A 78 -6.87 -12.11 -16.95
N ALA A 79 -7.40 -12.83 -15.97
CA ALA A 79 -6.62 -13.20 -14.81
C ALA A 79 -5.55 -14.16 -15.33
N SER A 80 -4.29 -13.72 -15.30
CA SER A 80 -3.17 -14.46 -15.86
C SER A 80 -3.06 -15.84 -15.22
N ASN A 81 -3.65 -16.84 -15.83
CA ASN A 81 -3.37 -18.26 -15.60
C ASN A 81 -2.24 -18.71 -16.52
N THR A 82 -1.28 -17.89 -16.77
CA THR A 82 -0.07 -18.31 -17.47
C THR A 82 0.90 -18.86 -16.44
N GLN A 83 1.13 -20.15 -16.51
CA GLN A 83 2.39 -20.78 -16.12
C GLN A 83 3.53 -20.19 -16.98
N ALA A 84 3.88 -18.96 -16.71
CA ALA A 84 5.08 -18.32 -17.21
C ALA A 84 5.76 -17.73 -15.98
N SER A 85 6.87 -18.35 -15.57
CA SER A 85 7.85 -17.86 -14.60
C SER A 85 7.23 -16.92 -13.56
N ASP A 86 7.00 -17.45 -12.36
CA ASP A 86 6.44 -16.81 -11.18
C ASP A 86 6.69 -15.28 -11.21
N PRO A 87 5.64 -14.42 -11.35
CA PRO A 87 5.82 -12.97 -11.35
C PRO A 87 6.49 -12.48 -10.07
N ASN A 88 6.37 -13.25 -8.98
CA ASN A 88 7.06 -13.00 -7.73
C ASN A 88 8.56 -13.33 -7.82
N ALA A 89 8.97 -14.31 -8.62
CA ALA A 89 10.40 -14.56 -8.83
C ALA A 89 11.07 -13.40 -9.59
N GLN A 90 10.37 -12.81 -10.57
CA GLN A 90 10.87 -11.62 -11.29
C GLN A 90 10.78 -10.36 -10.40
N ALA A 91 9.69 -10.17 -9.66
CA ALA A 91 9.55 -9.06 -8.72
C ALA A 91 10.59 -9.16 -7.60
N ASN A 92 10.81 -10.36 -7.06
CA ASN A 92 11.85 -10.59 -6.05
C ASN A 92 13.26 -10.38 -6.62
N ALA A 93 13.55 -10.84 -7.83
CA ALA A 93 14.83 -10.61 -8.49
C ALA A 93 15.06 -9.10 -8.77
N LEU A 94 14.00 -8.36 -9.17
CA LEU A 94 14.08 -6.92 -9.38
C LEU A 94 14.24 -6.17 -8.06
N LEU A 95 13.57 -6.61 -6.99
CA LEU A 95 13.68 -6.06 -5.65
C LEU A 95 15.06 -6.36 -5.05
N GLU A 96 15.60 -7.56 -5.26
CA GLU A 96 16.97 -7.91 -4.87
C GLU A 96 17.99 -7.06 -5.63
N ALA A 97 17.80 -6.88 -6.94
CA ALA A 97 18.67 -6.02 -7.76
C ALA A 97 18.58 -4.56 -7.30
N TYR A 98 17.37 -4.06 -7.00
CA TYR A 98 17.16 -2.73 -6.46
C TYR A 98 17.80 -2.57 -5.07
N ASN A 99 17.56 -3.52 -4.15
CA ASN A 99 18.14 -3.50 -2.80
C ASN A 99 19.67 -3.63 -2.85
N ALA A 100 20.20 -4.43 -3.77
CA ALA A 100 21.64 -4.50 -4.00
C ALA A 100 22.21 -3.18 -4.54
N SER A 101 21.49 -2.48 -5.42
CA SER A 101 21.92 -1.20 -6.00
C SER A 101 21.94 -0.06 -4.98
N ILE A 102 21.08 -0.10 -3.95
CA ILE A 102 21.02 0.90 -2.87
C ILE A 102 21.77 0.50 -1.60
N GLY A 103 22.54 -0.60 -1.66
CA GLY A 103 23.40 -1.07 -0.54
C GLY A 103 22.63 -1.69 0.63
N ARG A 104 21.36 -2.03 0.48
CA ARG A 104 20.59 -2.80 1.46
C ARG A 104 21.07 -4.26 1.45
N LYS A 105 22.10 -4.56 2.23
CA LYS A 105 22.49 -5.94 2.51
C LYS A 105 21.56 -6.52 3.58
N GLY A 106 20.92 -7.61 3.23
CA GLY A 106 20.41 -8.56 4.20
C GLY A 106 19.01 -8.28 4.69
N GLN A 107 18.05 -8.33 3.79
CA GLN A 107 16.70 -8.74 4.18
C GLN A 107 16.60 -10.23 3.93
N GLY A 108 16.41 -10.99 5.02
CA GLY A 108 16.17 -12.41 4.94
C GLY A 108 15.06 -12.71 3.95
N ASN A 109 15.13 -13.86 3.32
CA ASN A 109 14.12 -14.39 2.40
C ASN A 109 12.74 -14.17 2.98
N TYR A 110 12.08 -13.07 2.60
CA TYR A 110 10.64 -12.94 2.73
C TYR A 110 10.04 -13.86 1.68
N SER A 111 9.91 -15.13 2.03
CA SER A 111 9.03 -16.02 1.33
C SER A 111 7.62 -15.49 1.59
N SER A 112 7.18 -14.55 0.78
CA SER A 112 5.76 -14.29 0.63
C SER A 112 5.17 -15.56 0.04
N ASN A 113 4.70 -16.43 0.91
CA ASN A 113 3.88 -17.54 0.51
C ASN A 113 2.64 -16.92 -0.13
N THR A 114 2.64 -16.83 -1.45
CA THR A 114 1.56 -16.26 -2.28
C THR A 114 0.34 -17.16 -2.34
N ASN A 115 0.14 -18.01 -1.35
CA ASN A 115 -1.15 -18.55 -1.05
C ASN A 115 -1.99 -17.42 -0.47
N THR A 116 -2.72 -16.73 -1.36
CA THR A 116 -3.59 -15.59 -1.09
C THR A 116 -4.74 -15.91 -0.12
N THR A 117 -4.84 -17.10 0.37
CA THR A 117 -5.89 -17.51 1.30
C THR A 117 -5.35 -17.41 2.73
N SER A 118 -5.92 -16.49 3.49
CA SER A 118 -5.64 -16.37 4.93
C SER A 118 -5.96 -17.69 5.63
N PRO A 119 -5.07 -18.17 6.51
CA PRO A 119 -5.37 -19.32 7.36
C PRO A 119 -6.44 -19.01 8.43
N TYR A 120 -6.86 -17.76 8.52
CA TYR A 120 -7.80 -17.26 9.51
C TYR A 120 -9.16 -16.98 8.88
N THR A 121 -10.23 -17.45 9.54
CA THR A 121 -11.62 -17.26 9.12
C THR A 121 -12.35 -16.22 9.97
N PHE A 122 -11.65 -15.15 10.37
CA PHE A 122 -12.22 -14.10 11.19
C PHE A 122 -13.28 -13.29 10.44
N ASN A 123 -14.28 -12.82 11.17
CA ASN A 123 -15.25 -11.84 10.66
C ASN A 123 -15.20 -10.56 11.50
N ILE A 124 -14.05 -9.90 11.48
CA ILE A 124 -13.80 -8.65 12.21
C ILE A 124 -14.26 -7.47 11.34
N PRO A 125 -14.99 -6.49 11.89
CA PRO A 125 -15.26 -5.25 11.16
C PRO A 125 -13.95 -4.55 10.78
N GLU A 126 -13.85 -4.05 9.55
CA GLU A 126 -12.70 -3.24 9.15
C GLU A 126 -12.69 -1.92 9.93
N PRO A 127 -11.51 -1.41 10.30
CA PRO A 127 -11.40 -0.06 10.84
C PRO A 127 -11.97 0.98 9.87
N ASN A 128 -12.55 2.05 10.40
CA ASN A 128 -13.19 3.08 9.57
C ASN A 128 -12.20 3.94 8.78
N TYR A 129 -10.97 4.12 9.29
CA TYR A 129 -10.00 5.05 8.73
C TYR A 129 -8.73 4.32 8.29
N ALA A 130 -8.23 4.67 7.10
CA ALA A 130 -6.92 4.21 6.63
C ALA A 130 -5.82 4.63 7.62
N GLY A 131 -4.83 3.76 7.82
CA GLY A 131 -3.77 3.97 8.81
C GLY A 131 -4.11 3.45 10.22
N THR A 132 -5.35 3.02 10.47
CA THR A 132 -5.73 2.40 11.74
C THR A 132 -5.26 0.95 11.78
N VAL A 133 -4.61 0.56 12.88
CA VAL A 133 -4.17 -0.83 13.13
C VAL A 133 -4.79 -1.31 14.44
N LEU A 134 -5.47 -2.44 14.37
CA LEU A 134 -6.05 -3.12 15.52
C LEU A 134 -5.17 -4.29 15.94
N LEU A 135 -4.98 -4.48 17.22
CA LEU A 135 -4.48 -5.73 17.79
C LEU A 135 -5.66 -6.69 17.95
N ILE A 136 -5.50 -7.92 17.50
CA ILE A 136 -6.52 -8.96 17.59
C ILE A 136 -5.94 -10.22 18.25
N ASP A 137 -6.80 -11.00 18.88
CA ASP A 137 -6.43 -12.31 19.41
C ASP A 137 -6.59 -13.44 18.37
N GLU A 138 -6.22 -14.65 18.72
CA GLU A 138 -6.31 -15.82 17.86
C GLU A 138 -7.77 -16.23 17.52
N ASN A 139 -8.75 -15.70 18.24
CA ASN A 139 -10.17 -15.91 18.00
C ASN A 139 -10.79 -14.81 17.14
N GLY A 140 -10.01 -13.77 16.79
CA GLY A 140 -10.47 -12.61 16.04
C GLY A 140 -11.13 -11.52 16.88
N ASN A 141 -10.98 -11.54 18.20
CA ASN A 141 -11.46 -10.44 19.03
C ASN A 141 -10.48 -9.27 19.00
N THR A 142 -11.00 -8.06 18.91
CA THR A 142 -10.19 -6.85 19.01
C THR A 142 -9.76 -6.62 20.45
N LEU A 143 -8.45 -6.61 20.70
CA LEU A 143 -7.84 -6.35 21.99
C LEU A 143 -7.55 -4.85 22.22
N GLY A 144 -7.38 -4.09 21.15
CA GLY A 144 -7.14 -2.66 21.19
C GLY A 144 -6.73 -2.07 19.85
N THR A 145 -6.60 -0.75 19.82
CA THR A 145 -6.09 -0.01 18.67
C THR A 145 -4.68 0.45 18.97
N LEU A 146 -3.75 0.25 18.04
CA LEU A 146 -2.38 0.73 18.18
C LEU A 146 -2.36 2.26 18.25
N GLU A 147 -1.46 2.79 19.07
CA GLU A 147 -1.21 4.22 19.13
C GLU A 147 -0.71 4.71 17.76
N ASN A 148 -1.33 5.74 17.20
CA ASN A 148 -0.88 6.34 15.94
C ASN A 148 -0.28 7.72 16.20
N GLN A 149 0.98 7.94 15.82
CA GLN A 149 1.66 9.21 16.01
C GLN A 149 2.31 9.71 14.72
N LYS A 150 2.27 11.04 14.52
CA LYS A 150 3.06 11.71 13.50
C LYS A 150 4.55 11.59 13.83
N VAL A 151 5.31 11.24 12.82
CA VAL A 151 6.76 11.14 12.89
C VAL A 151 7.38 12.52 12.74
N ALA A 152 8.35 12.83 13.60
CA ALA A 152 9.20 13.99 13.46
C ALA A 152 10.64 13.56 13.13
N ILE A 153 11.38 14.44 12.51
CA ILE A 153 12.77 14.19 12.11
C ILE A 153 13.69 15.11 12.93
N ARG A 154 14.79 14.55 13.42
CA ARG A 154 15.87 15.33 14.02
C ARG A 154 17.22 14.84 13.54
N THR A 155 18.15 15.78 13.38
CA THR A 155 19.54 15.50 13.06
C THR A 155 20.42 15.93 14.24
N ASN A 156 21.22 14.99 14.72
CA ASN A 156 22.17 15.23 15.80
C ASN A 156 23.60 15.06 15.27
N SER A 157 24.45 16.03 15.53
CA SER A 157 25.89 15.96 15.25
C SER A 157 26.66 15.85 16.56
N ASN A 158 27.74 15.09 16.56
CA ASN A 158 28.61 15.05 17.73
C ASN A 158 29.46 16.34 17.81
N ALA A 159 29.98 16.64 19.00
CA ALA A 159 30.76 17.87 19.25
C ALA A 159 32.03 17.96 18.38
N GLY A 160 32.62 16.86 17.97
CA GLY A 160 33.81 16.83 17.12
C GLY A 160 33.57 17.49 15.75
N VAL A 161 32.36 17.39 15.20
CA VAL A 161 32.00 18.06 13.93
C VAL A 161 32.16 19.56 14.03
N PHE A 162 31.81 20.15 15.17
CA PHE A 162 31.85 21.61 15.39
C PHE A 162 33.23 22.12 15.81
N ILE A 163 34.03 21.28 16.46
CA ILE A 163 35.32 21.72 17.04
C ILE A 163 36.48 21.49 16.07
N VAL A 164 36.54 20.32 15.46
CA VAL A 164 37.68 19.89 14.60
C VAL A 164 37.27 19.48 13.19
N GLY A 165 35.99 19.65 12.85
CA GLY A 165 35.45 19.25 11.55
C GLY A 165 35.39 17.71 11.33
N VAL A 166 35.65 16.93 12.36
CA VAL A 166 35.68 15.48 12.32
C VAL A 166 34.60 14.90 13.23
N GLY A 167 33.74 14.06 12.67
CA GLY A 167 32.71 13.43 13.48
C GLY A 167 31.64 12.75 12.67
N SER A 168 30.51 12.44 13.31
CA SER A 168 29.34 11.84 12.68
C SER A 168 28.09 12.64 12.95
N THR A 169 27.19 12.57 12.00
CA THR A 169 25.84 13.17 12.07
C THR A 169 24.83 12.05 11.86
N LYS A 170 23.86 11.93 12.79
CA LYS A 170 22.79 10.93 12.69
C LYS A 170 21.46 11.62 12.53
N THR A 171 20.74 11.24 11.48
CA THR A 171 19.35 11.66 11.27
C THR A 171 18.41 10.56 11.72
N ARG A 172 17.45 10.92 12.56
CA ARG A 172 16.50 9.99 13.17
C ARG A 172 15.07 10.43 12.88
N GLN A 173 14.23 9.46 12.61
CA GLN A 173 12.78 9.61 12.78
C GLN A 173 12.44 9.27 14.22
N TYR A 174 11.53 10.04 14.83
CA TYR A 174 11.12 9.81 16.21
C TYR A 174 9.65 10.12 16.45
N VAL A 175 9.10 9.48 17.49
CA VAL A 175 7.78 9.71 18.04
C VAL A 175 7.89 10.04 19.54
N LYS A 176 6.96 10.82 20.07
CA LYS A 176 6.97 11.22 21.48
C LYS A 176 6.58 10.06 22.39
N GLY A 177 6.99 10.13 23.63
CA GLY A 177 6.71 9.13 24.64
C GLY A 177 7.73 8.00 24.67
N LYS A 178 8.04 7.55 25.87
CA LYS A 178 9.04 6.52 26.12
C LYS A 178 8.56 5.11 25.73
N SER A 179 7.25 4.86 25.86
CA SER A 179 6.65 3.55 25.61
C SER A 179 5.25 3.69 25.05
N SER A 180 4.80 2.68 24.33
CA SER A 180 3.43 2.55 23.85
C SER A 180 2.49 2.15 24.99
N PRO A 181 1.27 2.68 25.05
CA PRO A 181 0.28 2.27 26.04
C PRO A 181 -0.23 0.85 25.82
N LEU A 182 -0.30 0.41 24.55
CA LEU A 182 -0.70 -0.94 24.21
C LEU A 182 0.52 -1.85 24.23
N ARG A 183 0.44 -2.90 25.04
CA ARG A 183 1.53 -3.84 25.23
C ARG A 183 1.05 -5.28 25.02
N VAL A 184 1.89 -6.10 24.43
CA VAL A 184 1.65 -7.51 24.13
C VAL A 184 2.78 -8.37 24.66
N LYS A 185 2.52 -9.65 24.84
CA LYS A 185 3.54 -10.65 25.16
C LYS A 185 4.33 -11.02 23.93
N LYS A 186 5.58 -11.47 24.13
CA LYS A 186 6.41 -12.09 23.08
C LYS A 186 5.68 -13.25 22.43
N GLY A 187 5.99 -13.50 21.16
CA GLY A 187 5.48 -14.58 20.37
C GLY A 187 4.64 -14.10 19.19
N LYS A 188 3.63 -14.83 18.86
CA LYS A 188 2.74 -14.55 17.75
C LYS A 188 1.80 -13.39 18.06
N ILE A 189 1.78 -12.42 17.17
CA ILE A 189 0.97 -11.20 17.26
C ILE A 189 0.16 -11.08 15.98
N LEU A 190 -1.14 -10.87 16.12
CA LEU A 190 -2.05 -10.68 15.00
C LEU A 190 -2.57 -9.25 14.99
N LEU A 191 -2.51 -8.63 13.83
CA LEU A 191 -2.93 -7.25 13.63
C LEU A 191 -3.85 -7.15 12.41
N LEU A 192 -4.85 -6.29 12.49
CA LEU A 192 -5.69 -5.91 11.36
C LEU A 192 -5.40 -4.46 11.01
N ALA A 193 -4.75 -4.24 9.88
CA ALA A 193 -4.32 -2.94 9.41
C ALA A 193 -5.20 -2.45 8.27
N LYS A 194 -5.83 -1.28 8.42
CA LYS A 194 -6.59 -0.63 7.35
C LYS A 194 -5.65 0.16 6.47
N SER A 195 -5.54 -0.25 5.21
CA SER A 195 -4.80 0.44 4.16
C SER A 195 -5.73 1.30 3.30
N ILE A 196 -5.20 1.98 2.32
CA ILE A 196 -5.99 2.66 1.28
C ILE A 196 -6.65 1.61 0.38
N ASN A 197 -5.90 0.54 0.07
CA ASN A 197 -6.36 -0.65 -0.64
C ASN A 197 -5.52 -1.85 -0.18
N ASN A 198 -5.90 -3.05 -0.57
CA ASN A 198 -5.15 -4.28 -0.29
C ASN A 198 -4.79 -5.05 -1.56
N PHE A 199 -4.61 -4.33 -2.68
CA PHE A 199 -4.22 -4.90 -3.97
C PHE A 199 -2.71 -4.84 -4.21
N SER A 200 -2.00 -4.02 -3.43
CA SER A 200 -0.54 -3.91 -3.50
C SER A 200 0.12 -5.09 -2.80
N ASN A 201 1.34 -5.41 -3.20
CA ASN A 201 2.15 -6.37 -2.46
C ASN A 201 2.33 -5.87 -1.01
N PRO A 202 1.99 -6.66 0.01
CA PRO A 202 2.14 -6.25 1.40
C PRO A 202 3.53 -5.73 1.75
N ASN A 203 4.58 -6.32 1.19
CA ASN A 203 5.96 -5.92 1.44
C ASN A 203 6.34 -4.53 0.87
N GLU A 204 5.52 -3.99 -0.02
CA GLU A 204 5.70 -2.63 -0.56
C GLU A 204 4.98 -1.57 0.27
N VAL A 205 3.94 -1.98 0.99
CA VAL A 205 3.04 -1.06 1.69
C VAL A 205 3.06 -1.20 3.20
N ILE A 206 3.69 -2.24 3.74
CA ILE A 206 3.79 -2.50 5.18
C ILE A 206 5.27 -2.61 5.54
N GLU A 207 5.68 -1.83 6.52
CA GLU A 207 6.99 -1.91 7.12
C GLU A 207 6.84 -2.10 8.63
N VAL A 208 7.54 -3.07 9.20
CA VAL A 208 7.56 -3.34 10.64
C VAL A 208 8.99 -3.29 11.13
N PHE A 209 9.24 -2.53 12.18
CA PHE A 209 10.60 -2.37 12.72
C PHE A 209 10.60 -2.04 14.21
N LYS A 210 11.75 -2.31 14.85
CA LYS A 210 11.99 -1.98 16.25
C LYS A 210 12.48 -0.55 16.40
N LEU A 211 11.99 0.13 17.43
CA LEU A 211 12.41 1.49 17.79
C LEU A 211 13.43 1.45 18.95
N GLU A 212 14.45 2.29 18.88
CA GLU A 212 15.30 2.61 20.02
C GLU A 212 14.52 3.44 21.02
N GLN A 213 14.48 2.99 22.27
CA GLN A 213 13.82 3.69 23.36
C GLN A 213 14.74 4.74 23.98
N GLY A 214 14.38 6.00 23.85
CA GLY A 214 15.05 7.12 24.50
C GLY A 214 14.44 7.48 25.85
N LYS A 215 14.94 8.57 26.46
CA LYS A 215 14.43 9.07 27.74
C LYS A 215 12.98 9.64 27.62
N LYS A 216 12.65 10.25 26.47
CA LYS A 216 11.39 10.96 26.25
C LYS A 216 10.73 10.59 24.91
N ASP A 217 11.36 9.80 24.09
CA ASP A 217 10.93 9.43 22.76
C ASP A 217 11.35 8.02 22.38
N ARG A 218 10.84 7.54 21.27
CA ARG A 218 11.24 6.32 20.58
C ARG A 218 11.69 6.72 19.17
N SER A 219 12.77 6.16 18.67
CA SER A 219 13.35 6.63 17.42
C SER A 219 14.01 5.51 16.62
N ILE A 220 14.19 5.77 15.33
CA ILE A 220 14.96 4.94 14.43
C ILE A 220 15.95 5.80 13.63
N VAL A 221 17.16 5.32 13.44
CA VAL A 221 18.17 6.01 12.61
C VAL A 221 17.87 5.74 11.15
N ILE A 222 17.72 6.80 10.35
CA ILE A 222 17.43 6.68 8.91
C ILE A 222 18.66 7.04 8.05
N SER A 223 19.62 7.78 8.61
CA SER A 223 20.84 8.15 7.91
C SER A 223 21.96 8.45 8.89
N GLU A 224 23.17 8.05 8.55
CA GLU A 224 24.38 8.39 9.26
C GLU A 224 25.43 8.91 8.29
N ALA A 225 26.01 10.05 8.58
CA ALA A 225 27.08 10.66 7.80
C ALA A 225 28.33 10.81 8.64
N HIS A 226 29.49 10.45 8.06
CA HIS A 226 30.81 10.58 8.67
C HIS A 226 31.68 11.50 7.81
N THR A 227 32.51 12.33 8.46
CA THR A 227 33.37 13.30 7.77
C THR A 227 34.27 12.65 6.70
N TYR A 228 34.79 11.46 6.95
CA TYR A 228 35.68 10.74 6.03
C TYR A 228 35.04 9.52 5.39
N GLY A 229 33.79 9.18 5.72
CA GLY A 229 33.09 7.97 5.27
C GLY A 229 31.91 8.21 4.33
N GLY A 230 31.63 9.49 4.03
CA GLY A 230 30.42 9.85 3.28
C GLY A 230 29.14 9.64 4.05
N THR A 231 28.00 9.77 3.37
CA THR A 231 26.67 9.51 3.93
C THR A 231 26.25 8.09 3.61
N LYS A 232 25.81 7.35 4.62
CA LYS A 232 25.20 6.03 4.48
C LYS A 232 23.75 6.14 4.92
N SER A 233 22.83 5.56 4.15
CA SER A 233 21.51 5.20 4.68
C SER A 233 21.73 4.23 5.82
N SER A 234 20.98 4.35 6.91
CA SER A 234 20.97 3.31 7.93
C SER A 234 20.23 2.09 7.38
N ASP A 235 20.82 0.92 7.57
CA ASP A 235 20.13 -0.33 7.38
C ASP A 235 19.09 -0.44 8.50
N ILE A 236 17.82 -0.26 8.16
CA ILE A 236 16.73 -0.50 9.11
C ILE A 236 16.47 -2.00 9.13
N ASP A 237 16.60 -2.58 10.33
CA ASP A 237 16.22 -3.97 10.54
C ASP A 237 14.69 -4.10 10.53
N TYR A 238 14.14 -4.35 9.34
CA TYR A 238 12.73 -4.65 9.20
C TYR A 238 12.43 -6.06 9.70
N LEU A 239 11.35 -6.20 10.45
CA LEU A 239 10.91 -7.50 10.94
C LEU A 239 10.13 -8.25 9.86
N PRO A 240 10.34 -9.57 9.74
CA PRO A 240 9.55 -10.42 8.87
C PRO A 240 8.10 -10.50 9.35
N PHE A 241 7.17 -10.57 8.41
CA PHE A 241 5.75 -10.75 8.69
C PHE A 241 5.08 -11.54 7.56
N ASN A 242 3.94 -12.16 7.88
CA ASN A 242 2.99 -12.63 6.89
C ASN A 242 1.82 -11.64 6.82
N ALA A 243 1.33 -11.33 5.63
CA ALA A 243 0.17 -10.48 5.47
C ALA A 243 -0.77 -11.02 4.41
N TYR A 244 -2.05 -11.00 4.74
CA TYR A 244 -3.12 -11.52 3.91
C TYR A 244 -4.11 -10.41 3.63
N PRO A 245 -4.55 -10.21 2.37
CA PRO A 245 -5.65 -9.33 2.06
C PRO A 245 -6.89 -9.69 2.88
N TYR A 246 -7.53 -8.68 3.46
CA TYR A 246 -8.70 -8.86 4.30
C TYR A 246 -9.78 -7.87 3.90
N LYS A 247 -10.97 -8.38 3.54
CA LYS A 247 -12.11 -7.59 3.06
C LYS A 247 -11.73 -6.61 1.94
N GLY A 248 -12.23 -5.38 2.00
CA GLY A 248 -12.11 -4.40 0.91
C GLY A 248 -10.75 -3.70 0.81
N SER A 249 -10.10 -3.42 1.95
CA SER A 249 -8.87 -2.61 1.93
C SER A 249 -7.97 -2.82 3.15
N SER A 250 -8.14 -3.91 3.90
CA SER A 250 -7.31 -4.22 5.06
C SER A 250 -6.36 -5.36 4.78
N TYR A 251 -5.32 -5.44 5.61
CA TYR A 251 -4.43 -6.61 5.70
C TYR A 251 -4.52 -7.21 7.10
N LEU A 252 -4.65 -8.51 7.15
CA LEU A 252 -4.40 -9.29 8.35
C LEU A 252 -2.90 -9.59 8.39
N ILE A 253 -2.21 -9.11 9.43
CA ILE A 253 -0.75 -9.20 9.57
C ILE A 253 -0.45 -10.15 10.72
N GLU A 254 0.43 -11.11 10.47
CA GLU A 254 0.97 -12.01 11.47
C GLU A 254 2.45 -11.73 11.67
N LEU A 255 2.83 -11.46 12.91
CA LEU A 255 4.20 -11.23 13.36
C LEU A 255 4.60 -12.30 14.37
N ASN A 256 5.88 -12.62 14.41
CA ASN A 256 6.47 -13.38 15.51
C ASN A 256 7.63 -12.58 16.11
N ILE A 257 7.42 -12.06 17.33
CA ILE A 257 8.40 -11.19 18.01
C ILE A 257 8.86 -11.84 19.30
N ASP A 258 10.14 -12.15 19.39
CA ASP A 258 10.79 -12.82 20.52
C ASP A 258 11.53 -11.87 21.47
N GLN A 259 11.69 -10.62 21.09
CA GLN A 259 12.41 -9.62 21.85
C GLN A 259 11.46 -8.57 22.44
N ALA A 260 11.65 -8.26 23.72
CA ALA A 260 10.98 -7.11 24.31
C ALA A 260 11.47 -5.80 23.70
N GLY A 261 10.58 -4.82 23.62
CA GLY A 261 10.90 -3.51 23.07
C GLY A 261 9.70 -2.72 22.59
N GLU A 262 9.99 -1.61 21.92
CA GLU A 262 9.02 -0.75 21.27
C GLU A 262 9.07 -0.98 19.77
N TYR A 263 7.91 -1.11 19.14
CA TYR A 263 7.79 -1.46 17.74
C TYR A 263 6.87 -0.50 17.00
N ALA A 264 7.12 -0.35 15.72
CA ALA A 264 6.35 0.49 14.83
C ALA A 264 5.92 -0.27 13.58
N ILE A 265 4.75 0.10 13.07
CA ILE A 265 4.27 -0.26 11.75
C ILE A 265 4.06 1.02 10.96
N ALA A 266 4.68 1.12 9.78
CA ALA A 266 4.40 2.12 8.79
C ALA A 266 3.56 1.49 7.67
N LEU A 267 2.53 2.20 7.21
CA LEU A 267 1.62 1.75 6.17
C LEU A 267 1.70 2.66 4.95
N ASN A 268 1.55 2.06 3.76
CA ASN A 268 1.46 2.77 2.47
C ASN A 268 2.68 3.62 2.11
N GLY A 269 3.88 3.21 2.55
CA GLY A 269 5.11 3.97 2.33
C GLY A 269 5.11 5.34 3.00
N SER A 270 4.16 5.60 3.91
CA SER A 270 4.04 6.85 4.62
C SER A 270 4.98 6.88 5.82
N ASN A 271 6.15 7.50 5.63
CA ASN A 271 7.05 7.82 6.73
C ASN A 271 6.53 8.97 7.64
N LEU A 272 5.25 9.32 7.53
CA LEU A 272 4.65 10.44 8.24
C LEU A 272 3.94 10.05 9.53
N ASN A 273 3.50 8.79 9.64
CA ASN A 273 2.82 8.26 10.82
C ASN A 273 3.28 6.84 11.12
N PHE A 274 3.46 6.54 12.40
CA PHE A 274 3.73 5.20 12.90
C PHE A 274 2.57 4.71 13.76
N SER A 275 2.15 3.48 13.55
CA SER A 275 1.29 2.72 14.47
C SER A 275 2.19 1.94 15.42
N LEU A 276 2.02 2.13 16.73
CA LEU A 276 3.00 1.81 17.75
C LEU A 276 2.45 0.81 18.76
N PHE A 277 3.29 -0.12 19.21
CA PHE A 277 3.01 -1.05 20.28
C PHE A 277 4.28 -1.48 21.00
N GLY A 278 4.13 -1.94 22.25
CA GLY A 278 5.22 -2.48 23.02
C GLY A 278 5.12 -4.00 23.17
N VAL A 279 6.27 -4.68 23.26
CA VAL A 279 6.38 -6.10 23.56
C VAL A 279 7.11 -6.29 24.88
N ASP A 280 6.55 -7.10 25.79
CA ASP A 280 7.12 -7.40 27.13
C ASP A 280 7.77 -8.77 27.20
#